data_6d2a748b5b32d50a532c2775f0411e64
#
_entry.id   6d2a748b5b32d50a532c2775f0411e64
#
_cell.length_a   1.000
_cell.length_b   1.000
_cell.length_c   1.000
_cell.angle_alpha   90.00
_cell.angle_beta   90.00
_cell.angle_gamma   90.00
#
_symmetry.space_group_name_H-M   'P 1'
#
loop_
_entity.id
_entity.type
_entity.pdbx_description
1 polymer ?
#
loop_
_entity_poly.entity_id
_entity_poly.type
_entity_poly.pdbx_seq_one_letter_code
_entity_poly.pdbx_strand_id
1 'polypeptide(L)'
;MNFCRLLLLFLPVMASAQTGLYVPAGGSFDVGDGNVDLTGQNIYVAGDLLLGSGQITAQDILIDEGGRVVAGTGSIRVSRHWTNRGAFEQGRSTVYFDSAPSSASNRSLTQVSGETIFWNAVIAENKTVVVVTDCSIRVENETIQPESSEVIGPGGQPVSVGLCSQSIRPATPVTIPLWVLVLLTMSTLLLVRRKL
;
A
#
# COMPACT_ATOMS: atom_id res chain seq x y z
N MET A 1 37.38 -35.38 -45.33
CA MET A 1 35.95 -35.34 -44.91
C MET A 1 35.94 -35.03 -43.41
N ASN A 2 35.76 -33.74 -43.08
CA ASN A 2 35.73 -33.29 -41.68
C ASN A 2 34.29 -33.17 -41.22
N PHE A 3 33.88 -34.09 -40.31
CA PHE A 3 32.61 -34.03 -39.63
C PHE A 3 32.72 -33.01 -38.48
N CYS A 4 32.21 -31.81 -38.69
CA CYS A 4 32.01 -30.81 -37.65
C CYS A 4 30.84 -31.26 -36.77
N ARG A 5 31.09 -31.83 -35.59
CA ARG A 5 30.12 -32.19 -34.58
C ARG A 5 29.61 -30.89 -33.95
N LEU A 6 28.42 -30.47 -34.31
CA LEU A 6 27.68 -29.40 -33.66
C LEU A 6 27.20 -29.90 -32.29
N LEU A 7 27.89 -29.52 -31.23
CA LEU A 7 27.53 -29.81 -29.86
C LEU A 7 26.46 -28.76 -29.43
N LEU A 8 25.16 -29.10 -29.54
CA LEU A 8 24.11 -28.29 -29.01
C LEU A 8 24.20 -28.34 -27.47
N LEU A 9 24.70 -27.28 -26.86
CA LEU A 9 24.64 -27.05 -25.43
C LEU A 9 23.17 -26.72 -25.08
N PHE A 10 22.42 -27.69 -24.54
CA PHE A 10 21.17 -27.43 -23.82
C PHE A 10 21.52 -26.75 -22.51
N LEU A 11 21.43 -25.42 -22.44
CA LEU A 11 21.44 -24.70 -21.20
C LEU A 11 20.05 -24.94 -20.52
N PRO A 12 20.01 -25.54 -19.32
CA PRO A 12 18.77 -25.60 -18.58
C PRO A 12 18.35 -24.18 -18.24
N VAL A 13 17.23 -23.73 -18.80
CA VAL A 13 16.56 -22.52 -18.35
C VAL A 13 16.12 -22.83 -16.92
N MET A 14 16.81 -22.24 -15.93
CA MET A 14 16.38 -22.28 -14.54
C MET A 14 15.09 -21.48 -14.47
N ALA A 15 13.95 -22.17 -14.62
CA ALA A 15 12.65 -21.60 -14.28
C ALA A 15 12.66 -21.32 -12.77
N SER A 16 12.77 -20.05 -12.39
CA SER A 16 12.54 -19.65 -11.01
C SER A 16 11.08 -19.97 -10.71
N ALA A 17 10.84 -21.01 -9.91
CA ALA A 17 9.51 -21.30 -9.40
C ALA A 17 9.09 -20.09 -8.57
N GLN A 18 8.15 -19.28 -9.07
CA GLN A 18 7.50 -18.28 -8.26
C GLN A 18 6.69 -19.03 -7.19
N THR A 19 7.13 -18.91 -5.95
CA THR A 19 6.37 -19.45 -4.82
C THR A 19 5.23 -18.49 -4.49
N GLY A 20 3.99 -18.96 -4.60
CA GLY A 20 2.82 -18.17 -4.30
C GLY A 20 1.71 -18.27 -5.33
N LEU A 21 0.69 -17.43 -5.18
CA LEU A 21 -0.45 -17.34 -6.09
C LEU A 21 -0.21 -16.23 -7.11
N TYR A 22 -0.32 -16.57 -8.38
CA TYR A 22 -0.33 -15.62 -9.49
C TYR A 22 -1.66 -15.68 -10.23
N VAL A 23 -2.40 -14.57 -10.24
CA VAL A 23 -3.62 -14.41 -11.03
C VAL A 23 -3.27 -13.58 -12.27
N PRO A 24 -3.17 -14.20 -13.47
CA PRO A 24 -2.74 -13.50 -14.68
C PRO A 24 -3.80 -12.52 -15.18
N ALA A 25 -3.38 -11.54 -15.97
CA ALA A 25 -4.28 -10.61 -16.64
C ALA A 25 -5.33 -11.36 -17.46
N GLY A 26 -6.60 -11.00 -17.29
CA GLY A 26 -7.74 -11.69 -17.90
C GLY A 26 -8.09 -13.05 -17.27
N GLY A 27 -7.31 -13.50 -16.27
CA GLY A 27 -7.63 -14.67 -15.47
C GLY A 27 -8.47 -14.29 -14.25
N SER A 28 -9.12 -15.28 -13.64
CA SER A 28 -9.88 -15.15 -12.40
C SER A 28 -9.56 -16.29 -11.46
N PHE A 29 -9.42 -15.98 -10.18
CA PHE A 29 -9.29 -16.94 -9.11
C PHE A 29 -10.35 -16.66 -8.05
N ASP A 30 -11.21 -17.63 -7.80
CA ASP A 30 -12.30 -17.53 -6.84
C ASP A 30 -12.03 -18.42 -5.62
N VAL A 31 -11.95 -17.81 -4.45
CA VAL A 31 -11.79 -18.49 -3.16
C VAL A 31 -13.14 -19.00 -2.63
N GLY A 32 -14.23 -18.29 -2.98
CA GLY A 32 -15.58 -18.63 -2.52
C GLY A 32 -15.77 -18.47 -1.03
N ASP A 33 -15.96 -19.60 -0.33
CA ASP A 33 -16.02 -19.72 1.12
C ASP A 33 -14.81 -20.50 1.69
N GLY A 34 -13.82 -20.76 0.84
CA GLY A 34 -12.63 -21.54 1.16
C GLY A 34 -11.58 -20.79 1.97
N ASN A 35 -10.50 -21.52 2.28
CA ASN A 35 -9.30 -20.95 2.90
C ASN A 35 -8.09 -21.26 2.03
N VAL A 36 -7.36 -20.21 1.65
CA VAL A 36 -6.11 -20.25 0.89
C VAL A 36 -4.98 -19.80 1.79
N ASP A 37 -4.17 -20.75 2.27
CA ASP A 37 -3.03 -20.46 3.13
C ASP A 37 -1.74 -20.44 2.31
N LEU A 38 -1.21 -19.23 2.15
CA LEU A 38 0.06 -18.92 1.49
C LEU A 38 1.03 -18.25 2.48
N THR A 39 1.05 -18.76 3.71
CA THR A 39 1.98 -18.25 4.74
C THR A 39 3.43 -18.30 4.23
N GLY A 40 4.11 -17.17 4.29
CA GLY A 40 5.49 -17.02 3.77
C GLY A 40 5.60 -16.93 2.25
N GLN A 41 4.48 -16.90 1.52
CA GLN A 41 4.42 -16.78 0.08
C GLN A 41 3.67 -15.51 -0.34
N ASN A 42 3.84 -15.11 -1.59
CA ASN A 42 3.29 -13.87 -2.11
C ASN A 42 2.07 -14.12 -3.00
N ILE A 43 1.21 -13.11 -3.08
CA ILE A 43 0.10 -13.06 -4.03
C ILE A 43 0.36 -11.93 -5.00
N TYR A 44 0.29 -12.25 -6.28
CA TYR A 44 0.36 -11.28 -7.38
C TYR A 44 -0.93 -11.34 -8.18
N VAL A 45 -1.64 -10.21 -8.26
CA VAL A 45 -2.94 -10.11 -8.92
C VAL A 45 -2.85 -9.14 -10.10
N ALA A 46 -2.82 -9.68 -11.31
CA ALA A 46 -2.95 -8.92 -12.56
C ALA A 46 -4.32 -9.13 -13.24
N GLY A 47 -5.11 -10.10 -12.75
CA GLY A 47 -6.49 -10.38 -13.15
C GLY A 47 -7.46 -10.17 -11.99
N ASP A 48 -8.50 -11.00 -11.88
CA ASP A 48 -9.54 -10.92 -10.85
C ASP A 48 -9.28 -11.94 -9.72
N LEU A 49 -9.18 -11.47 -8.47
CA LEU A 49 -9.19 -12.29 -7.28
C LEU A 49 -10.49 -12.04 -6.51
N LEU A 50 -11.32 -13.08 -6.36
CA LEU A 50 -12.61 -13.01 -5.72
C LEU A 50 -12.56 -13.82 -4.41
N LEU A 51 -12.84 -13.18 -3.27
CA LEU A 51 -12.79 -13.84 -1.97
C LEU A 51 -14.15 -14.39 -1.52
N GLY A 52 -15.25 -13.74 -1.91
CA GLY A 52 -16.57 -14.13 -1.38
C GLY A 52 -16.65 -13.95 0.13
N SER A 53 -16.81 -15.05 0.87
CA SER A 53 -16.72 -15.11 2.35
C SER A 53 -15.45 -15.84 2.82
N GLY A 54 -14.57 -16.21 1.91
CA GLY A 54 -13.37 -16.99 2.20
C GLY A 54 -12.26 -16.24 2.91
N GLN A 55 -11.20 -16.95 3.18
CA GLN A 55 -10.01 -16.42 3.82
C GLN A 55 -8.78 -16.64 2.96
N ILE A 56 -7.90 -15.65 2.93
CA ILE A 56 -6.60 -15.76 2.28
C ILE A 56 -5.51 -15.24 3.23
N THR A 57 -4.42 -15.99 3.32
CA THR A 57 -3.24 -15.61 4.12
C THR A 57 -2.04 -15.53 3.20
N ALA A 58 -1.26 -14.44 3.27
CA ALA A 58 -0.08 -14.25 2.44
C ALA A 58 1.01 -13.46 3.17
N GLN A 59 2.22 -13.52 2.64
CA GLN A 59 3.31 -12.67 3.09
C GLN A 59 3.19 -11.28 2.46
N ASP A 60 3.17 -11.20 1.13
CA ASP A 60 2.96 -9.97 0.39
C ASP A 60 1.75 -10.10 -0.52
N ILE A 61 1.03 -9.01 -0.70
CA ILE A 61 -0.02 -8.88 -1.70
C ILE A 61 0.33 -7.71 -2.61
N LEU A 62 0.42 -8.00 -3.91
CA LEU A 62 0.58 -7.01 -4.95
C LEU A 62 -0.61 -7.08 -5.91
N ILE A 63 -1.40 -6.03 -5.95
CA ILE A 63 -2.45 -5.79 -6.95
C ILE A 63 -1.82 -4.90 -8.01
N ASP A 64 -1.61 -5.43 -9.20
CA ASP A 64 -0.95 -4.71 -10.30
C ASP A 64 -1.94 -3.83 -11.08
N GLU A 65 -1.44 -3.00 -11.98
CA GLU A 65 -2.26 -2.20 -12.88
C GLU A 65 -3.19 -3.11 -13.70
N GLY A 66 -4.50 -2.85 -13.63
CA GLY A 66 -5.53 -3.70 -14.24
C GLY A 66 -5.92 -4.92 -13.42
N GLY A 67 -5.20 -5.25 -12.35
CA GLY A 67 -5.60 -6.27 -11.38
C GLY A 67 -6.73 -5.77 -10.47
N ARG A 68 -7.59 -6.70 -10.04
CA ARG A 68 -8.75 -6.40 -9.20
C ARG A 68 -8.90 -7.45 -8.12
N VAL A 69 -9.12 -7.00 -6.90
CA VAL A 69 -9.47 -7.86 -5.76
C VAL A 69 -10.86 -7.48 -5.26
N VAL A 70 -11.77 -8.43 -5.21
CA VAL A 70 -13.12 -8.28 -4.64
C VAL A 70 -13.17 -9.07 -3.35
N ALA A 71 -13.11 -8.38 -2.23
CA ALA A 71 -12.95 -9.02 -0.93
C ALA A 71 -14.26 -9.50 -0.30
N GLY A 72 -15.43 -9.03 -0.78
CA GLY A 72 -16.73 -9.51 -0.32
C GLY A 72 -16.95 -9.32 1.17
N THR A 73 -17.17 -10.41 1.89
CA THR A 73 -17.25 -10.46 3.37
C THR A 73 -16.08 -11.27 3.96
N GLY A 74 -15.13 -11.63 3.14
CA GLY A 74 -14.01 -12.48 3.51
C GLY A 74 -12.95 -11.79 4.36
N SER A 75 -11.87 -12.51 4.62
CA SER A 75 -10.73 -11.96 5.37
C SER A 75 -9.41 -12.15 4.63
N ILE A 76 -8.54 -11.16 4.75
CA ILE A 76 -7.22 -11.15 4.16
C ILE A 76 -6.20 -10.94 5.27
N ARG A 77 -5.20 -11.83 5.37
CA ARG A 77 -4.09 -11.72 6.31
C ARG A 77 -2.79 -11.45 5.56
N VAL A 78 -2.12 -10.35 5.92
CA VAL A 78 -0.86 -9.93 5.31
C VAL A 78 0.19 -9.77 6.38
N SER A 79 1.31 -10.47 6.22
CA SER A 79 2.37 -10.43 7.22
C SER A 79 3.49 -9.44 6.92
N ARG A 80 3.66 -8.98 5.65
CA ARG A 80 4.77 -8.09 5.28
C ARG A 80 4.35 -6.87 4.46
N HIS A 81 3.94 -7.01 3.20
CA HIS A 81 3.67 -5.86 2.34
C HIS A 81 2.31 -5.94 1.65
N TRP A 82 1.66 -4.78 1.58
CA TRP A 82 0.47 -4.56 0.79
C TRP A 82 0.78 -3.48 -0.25
N THR A 83 0.65 -3.82 -1.53
CA THR A 83 0.85 -2.88 -2.64
C THR A 83 -0.37 -2.90 -3.54
N ASN A 84 -1.05 -1.77 -3.68
CA ASN A 84 -2.20 -1.62 -4.56
C ASN A 84 -1.90 -0.61 -5.67
N ARG A 85 -1.83 -1.10 -6.90
CA ARG A 85 -1.74 -0.30 -8.13
C ARG A 85 -2.98 -0.46 -9.00
N GLY A 86 -3.85 -1.39 -8.66
CA GLY A 86 -5.07 -1.73 -9.36
C GLY A 86 -6.32 -1.32 -8.61
N ALA A 87 -7.29 -2.22 -8.52
CA ALA A 87 -8.56 -2.00 -7.83
C ALA A 87 -8.72 -2.96 -6.63
N PHE A 88 -9.06 -2.40 -5.48
CA PHE A 88 -9.47 -3.16 -4.31
C PHE A 88 -10.90 -2.79 -3.93
N GLU A 89 -11.81 -3.75 -4.08
CA GLU A 89 -13.21 -3.61 -3.67
C GLU A 89 -13.37 -4.28 -2.30
N GLN A 90 -13.38 -3.47 -1.25
CA GLN A 90 -13.33 -3.94 0.12
C GLN A 90 -14.57 -4.73 0.56
N GLY A 91 -15.76 -4.45 0.00
CA GLY A 91 -17.01 -5.02 0.47
C GLY A 91 -17.21 -4.78 1.96
N ARG A 92 -17.40 -5.85 2.73
CA ARG A 92 -17.42 -5.83 4.22
C ARG A 92 -16.32 -6.71 4.80
N SER A 93 -15.20 -6.77 4.12
CA SER A 93 -14.07 -7.63 4.49
C SER A 93 -13.26 -7.07 5.65
N THR A 94 -12.44 -7.93 6.24
CA THR A 94 -11.47 -7.54 7.27
C THR A 94 -10.07 -7.85 6.77
N VAL A 95 -9.19 -6.85 6.80
CA VAL A 95 -7.77 -7.01 6.50
C VAL A 95 -6.96 -7.01 7.79
N TYR A 96 -6.19 -8.06 8.00
CA TYR A 96 -5.31 -8.24 9.14
C TYR A 96 -3.86 -7.99 8.72
N PHE A 97 -3.23 -7.03 9.35
CA PHE A 97 -1.79 -6.81 9.25
C PHE A 97 -1.12 -7.59 10.38
N ASP A 98 -0.82 -8.86 10.09
CA ASP A 98 -0.30 -9.83 11.06
C ASP A 98 1.23 -9.75 11.18
N SER A 99 1.75 -10.27 12.29
CA SER A 99 3.19 -10.46 12.45
C SER A 99 3.65 -11.70 11.68
N ALA A 100 4.82 -11.60 11.03
CA ALA A 100 5.41 -12.76 10.39
C ALA A 100 5.74 -13.84 11.44
N PRO A 101 5.49 -15.13 11.18
CA PRO A 101 5.65 -16.20 12.16
C PRO A 101 7.08 -16.36 12.70
N SER A 102 8.09 -15.78 12.04
CA SER A 102 9.50 -15.84 12.46
C SER A 102 9.95 -14.68 13.35
N SER A 103 9.07 -13.74 13.71
CA SER A 103 9.44 -12.48 14.36
C SER A 103 9.07 -12.41 15.84
N ALA A 104 9.36 -13.45 16.62
CA ALA A 104 9.00 -13.48 18.04
C ALA A 104 9.70 -12.40 18.91
N SER A 105 10.61 -11.58 18.38
CA SER A 105 11.36 -10.61 19.17
C SER A 105 11.64 -9.25 18.52
N ASN A 106 11.26 -9.03 17.26
CA ASN A 106 11.43 -7.74 16.59
C ASN A 106 10.08 -7.22 16.10
N ARG A 107 9.85 -5.89 16.20
CA ARG A 107 8.70 -5.23 15.60
C ARG A 107 8.61 -5.65 14.14
N SER A 108 7.58 -6.38 13.81
CA SER A 108 7.30 -6.79 12.44
C SER A 108 6.86 -5.57 11.65
N LEU A 109 7.55 -5.28 10.53
CA LEU A 109 7.26 -4.13 9.68
C LEU A 109 6.35 -4.55 8.52
N THR A 110 5.27 -3.82 8.32
CA THR A 110 4.45 -3.89 7.11
C THR A 110 4.51 -2.58 6.36
N GLN A 111 4.76 -2.63 5.07
CA GLN A 111 4.67 -1.47 4.20
C GLN A 111 3.35 -1.52 3.42
N VAL A 112 2.59 -0.42 3.47
CA VAL A 112 1.38 -0.24 2.68
C VAL A 112 1.61 0.86 1.66
N SER A 113 1.41 0.55 0.39
CA SER A 113 1.57 1.46 -0.73
C SER A 113 0.38 1.40 -1.69
N GLY A 114 0.11 2.51 -2.35
CA GLY A 114 -1.07 2.71 -3.18
C GLY A 114 -2.31 3.06 -2.35
N GLU A 115 -3.25 3.75 -2.98
CA GLU A 115 -4.50 4.13 -2.33
C GLU A 115 -5.39 2.90 -2.14
N THR A 116 -5.75 2.61 -0.88
CA THR A 116 -6.60 1.47 -0.55
C THR A 116 -7.60 1.87 0.53
N ILE A 117 -8.86 1.56 0.28
CA ILE A 117 -9.94 1.71 1.25
C ILE A 117 -10.24 0.33 1.82
N PHE A 118 -10.11 0.16 3.12
CA PHE A 118 -10.47 -1.06 3.84
C PHE A 118 -11.82 -0.87 4.53
N TRP A 119 -12.63 -1.93 4.62
CA TRP A 119 -13.83 -1.90 5.47
C TRP A 119 -13.44 -1.98 6.94
N ASN A 120 -12.76 -3.05 7.31
CA ASN A 120 -12.13 -3.20 8.62
C ASN A 120 -10.63 -3.42 8.46
N ALA A 121 -9.84 -2.86 9.38
CA ALA A 121 -8.42 -3.13 9.49
C ALA A 121 -8.06 -3.54 10.92
N VAL A 122 -7.31 -4.62 11.05
CA VAL A 122 -6.80 -5.13 12.33
C VAL A 122 -5.29 -5.14 12.27
N ILE A 123 -4.65 -4.44 13.18
CA ILE A 123 -3.18 -4.41 13.29
C ILE A 123 -2.80 -5.31 14.46
N ALA A 124 -1.89 -6.26 14.22
CA ALA A 124 -1.42 -7.17 15.25
C ALA A 124 -0.59 -6.45 16.32
N GLU A 125 -0.47 -7.04 17.49
CA GLU A 125 0.42 -6.56 18.56
C GLU A 125 1.88 -6.48 18.09
N ASN A 126 2.60 -5.47 18.57
CA ASN A 126 4.01 -5.22 18.24
C ASN A 126 4.27 -5.06 16.73
N LYS A 127 3.26 -4.65 15.97
CA LYS A 127 3.34 -4.41 14.53
C LYS A 127 3.61 -2.94 14.25
N THR A 128 4.54 -2.66 13.35
CA THR A 128 4.71 -1.34 12.76
C THR A 128 4.21 -1.37 11.31
N VAL A 129 3.22 -0.56 11.01
CA VAL A 129 2.70 -0.37 9.65
C VAL A 129 3.25 0.95 9.09
N VAL A 130 4.01 0.88 8.01
CA VAL A 130 4.54 2.06 7.33
C VAL A 130 3.69 2.37 6.11
N VAL A 131 3.10 3.53 6.11
CA VAL A 131 2.32 4.08 5.00
C VAL A 131 3.24 4.88 4.10
N VAL A 132 3.37 4.49 2.84
CA VAL A 132 4.37 5.08 1.91
C VAL A 132 3.93 6.44 1.39
N THR A 133 2.64 6.62 1.17
CA THR A 133 2.05 7.88 0.69
C THR A 133 0.95 8.32 1.63
N ASP A 134 0.74 9.62 1.76
CA ASP A 134 -0.42 10.15 2.45
C ASP A 134 -1.68 9.51 1.86
N CYS A 135 -2.56 8.99 2.70
CA CYS A 135 -3.79 8.30 2.30
C CYS A 135 -3.65 6.90 1.69
N SER A 136 -2.53 6.20 1.86
CA SER A 136 -2.44 4.79 1.45
C SER A 136 -3.40 3.88 2.22
N ILE A 137 -3.83 4.27 3.42
CA ILE A 137 -4.78 3.51 4.24
C ILE A 137 -5.95 4.40 4.64
N ARG A 138 -7.14 4.03 4.20
CA ARG A 138 -8.41 4.54 4.71
C ARG A 138 -9.24 3.37 5.22
N VAL A 139 -9.85 3.50 6.39
CA VAL A 139 -10.74 2.48 6.96
C VAL A 139 -12.14 3.09 7.12
N GLU A 140 -13.16 2.41 6.61
CA GLU A 140 -14.53 2.94 6.60
C GLU A 140 -15.35 2.56 7.84
N ASN A 141 -15.10 1.38 8.41
CA ASN A 141 -15.93 0.91 9.52
C ASN A 141 -15.14 0.83 10.83
N GLU A 142 -14.19 -0.10 10.95
CA GLU A 142 -13.53 -0.35 12.22
C GLU A 142 -12.02 -0.54 12.06
N THR A 143 -11.26 0.08 12.97
CA THR A 143 -9.82 -0.16 13.11
C THR A 143 -9.54 -0.69 14.50
N ILE A 144 -8.91 -1.86 14.60
CA ILE A 144 -8.38 -2.40 15.83
C ILE A 144 -6.87 -2.23 15.80
N GLN A 145 -6.37 -1.35 16.68
CA GLN A 145 -4.95 -1.06 16.81
C GLN A 145 -4.55 -1.16 18.28
N PRO A 146 -3.80 -2.22 18.69
CA PRO A 146 -3.26 -2.34 20.04
C PRO A 146 -2.28 -1.22 20.37
N GLU A 147 -2.15 -0.85 21.64
CA GLU A 147 -1.19 0.18 22.11
C GLU A 147 0.27 -0.16 21.76
N SER A 148 0.59 -1.45 21.66
CA SER A 148 1.93 -1.93 21.26
C SER A 148 2.23 -1.80 19.78
N SER A 149 1.23 -1.48 18.94
CA SER A 149 1.37 -1.31 17.50
C SER A 149 1.50 0.17 17.11
N GLU A 150 2.11 0.43 15.97
CA GLU A 150 2.36 1.79 15.49
C GLU A 150 2.06 1.89 13.99
N VAL A 151 1.45 3.00 13.56
CA VAL A 151 1.31 3.36 12.15
C VAL A 151 2.14 4.61 11.89
N ILE A 152 3.06 4.50 10.95
CA ILE A 152 4.01 5.56 10.60
C ILE A 152 3.70 6.04 9.18
N GLY A 153 3.47 7.33 9.03
CA GLY A 153 3.26 7.97 7.74
C GLY A 153 4.56 8.36 7.03
N PRO A 154 4.45 8.98 5.86
CA PRO A 154 5.57 9.55 5.15
C PRO A 154 6.34 10.54 6.05
N GLY A 155 7.68 10.43 6.05
CA GLY A 155 8.52 11.25 6.92
C GLY A 155 8.71 10.70 8.34
N GLY A 156 8.22 9.49 8.65
CA GLY A 156 8.48 8.80 9.92
C GLY A 156 7.67 9.32 11.11
N GLN A 157 6.60 10.05 10.86
CA GLN A 157 5.72 10.54 11.92
C GLN A 157 4.57 9.56 12.18
N PRO A 158 4.18 9.33 13.46
CA PRO A 158 3.01 8.54 13.77
C PRO A 158 1.75 9.15 13.13
N VAL A 159 0.93 8.30 12.52
CA VAL A 159 -0.36 8.70 11.92
C VAL A 159 -1.47 7.81 12.44
N SER A 160 -2.65 8.40 12.61
CA SER A 160 -3.83 7.62 12.97
C SER A 160 -4.42 6.97 11.72
N VAL A 161 -4.70 5.67 11.80
CA VAL A 161 -5.42 4.94 10.74
C VAL A 161 -6.83 5.52 10.61
N GLY A 162 -7.23 5.84 9.39
CA GLY A 162 -8.55 6.41 9.11
C GLY A 162 -8.59 7.92 8.90
N LEU A 163 -7.54 8.67 9.21
CA LEU A 163 -7.51 10.12 9.04
C LEU A 163 -6.86 10.58 7.73
N CYS A 164 -7.14 9.92 6.61
CA CYS A 164 -6.88 10.53 5.29
C CYS A 164 -7.80 11.72 4.97
N SER A 165 -8.57 12.20 5.93
CA SER A 165 -9.55 13.28 5.75
C SER A 165 -8.96 14.68 5.81
N GLN A 166 -7.68 14.83 6.04
CA GLN A 166 -7.04 16.13 5.86
C GLN A 166 -6.47 16.16 4.43
N SER A 167 -7.34 16.52 3.46
CA SER A 167 -6.84 17.20 2.29
C SER A 167 -5.76 18.17 2.78
N ILE A 168 -4.56 18.09 2.23
CA ILE A 168 -3.68 19.25 2.15
C ILE A 168 -4.57 20.33 1.55
N ARG A 169 -5.16 21.19 2.40
CA ARG A 169 -5.70 22.43 1.86
C ARG A 169 -4.54 23.01 1.09
N PRO A 170 -4.66 23.20 -0.23
CA PRO A 170 -3.65 23.95 -0.95
C PRO A 170 -3.46 25.20 -0.10
N ALA A 171 -2.22 25.44 0.32
CA ALA A 171 -1.92 26.59 1.14
C ALA A 171 -2.67 27.74 0.50
N THR A 172 -3.67 28.28 1.20
CA THR A 172 -4.48 29.37 0.67
C THR A 172 -3.47 30.38 0.21
N PRO A 173 -3.44 30.77 -1.08
CA PRO A 173 -2.47 31.71 -1.56
C PRO A 173 -2.53 32.87 -0.60
N VAL A 174 -1.42 33.18 0.07
CA VAL A 174 -1.37 34.30 1.00
C VAL A 174 -1.66 35.51 0.13
N THR A 175 -2.91 35.91 0.08
CA THR A 175 -3.34 37.14 -0.56
C THR A 175 -2.73 38.23 0.29
N ILE A 176 -1.54 38.68 -0.12
CA ILE A 176 -0.93 39.88 0.48
C ILE A 176 -1.93 41.00 0.23
N PRO A 177 -2.57 41.51 1.27
CA PRO A 177 -3.59 42.54 1.08
C PRO A 177 -2.96 43.75 0.38
N LEU A 178 -3.65 44.34 -0.58
CA LEU A 178 -3.14 45.36 -1.49
C LEU A 178 -2.47 46.52 -0.75
N TRP A 179 -2.92 46.81 0.48
CA TRP A 179 -2.31 47.88 1.32
C TRP A 179 -0.87 47.57 1.76
N VAL A 180 -0.48 46.27 1.90
CA VAL A 180 0.91 45.89 2.23
C VAL A 180 1.83 46.16 1.02
N LEU A 181 1.36 45.90 -0.19
CA LEU A 181 2.06 46.25 -1.43
C LEU A 181 2.23 47.76 -1.58
N VAL A 182 1.19 48.54 -1.23
CA VAL A 182 1.23 50.01 -1.27
C VAL A 182 2.23 50.54 -0.24
N LEU A 183 2.31 50.01 0.96
CA LEU A 183 3.30 50.40 1.96
C LEU A 183 4.73 50.09 1.56
N LEU A 184 4.98 48.95 0.90
CA LEU A 184 6.30 48.61 0.39
C LEU A 184 6.76 49.56 -0.74
N THR A 185 5.87 49.95 -1.64
CA THR A 185 6.19 50.89 -2.72
C THR A 185 6.40 52.31 -2.20
N MET A 186 5.63 52.76 -1.21
CA MET A 186 5.81 54.08 -0.59
C MET A 186 7.12 54.20 0.18
N SER A 187 7.55 53.14 0.87
CA SER A 187 8.81 53.11 1.62
C SER A 187 10.04 53.16 0.69
N THR A 188 9.97 52.54 -0.48
CA THR A 188 11.04 52.61 -1.49
C THR A 188 11.13 54.00 -2.14
N LEU A 189 9.99 54.64 -2.39
CA LEU A 189 9.95 56.00 -2.94
C LEU A 189 10.53 57.06 -1.96
N LEU A 190 10.29 56.91 -0.66
CA LEU A 190 10.84 57.79 0.38
C LEU A 190 12.35 57.65 0.54
N LEU A 191 12.88 56.42 0.35
CA LEU A 191 14.32 56.17 0.39
C LEU A 191 15.06 56.75 -0.80
N VAL A 192 14.45 56.80 -1.99
CA VAL A 192 15.04 57.40 -3.21
C VAL A 192 15.04 58.92 -3.10
N ARG A 193 14.02 59.55 -2.51
CA ARG A 193 13.96 61.03 -2.32
C ARG A 193 14.95 61.56 -1.28
N ARG A 194 15.50 60.72 -0.40
CA ARG A 194 16.51 61.14 0.58
C ARG A 194 17.94 61.12 0.04
N LYS A 195 18.16 60.59 -1.16
CA LYS A 195 19.49 60.50 -1.80
C LYS A 195 19.69 61.47 -3.00
N LEU A 196 18.71 62.31 -3.30
CA LEU A 196 18.78 63.43 -4.21
C LEU A 196 18.73 64.72 -3.40
#